data_b9b7e965f1f7f09eefd4407beaa8a9e8
#
_entry.id   b9b7e965f1f7f09eefd4407beaa8a9e8
#
_cell.length_a   1.000
_cell.length_b   1.000
_cell.length_c   1.000
_cell.angle_alpha   90.00
_cell.angle_beta   90.00
_cell.angle_gamma   90.00
#
_symmetry.space_group_name_H-M   'P 1'
#
loop_
_entity.id
_entity.type
_entity.pdbx_description
1 polymer ?
#
loop_
_entity_poly.entity_id
_entity_poly.type
_entity_poly.pdbx_seq_one_letter_code
_entity_poly.pdbx_strand_id
1 'polypeptide(L)'
;MVSPKGEPGLFRQFGGREIRVPCWNEISENKTMAKARTLFDKIWDSHVVHRQEDGTCVLYIDRHLVHEVTSPQAFEGLRLAGRKVRRPEATLAVADHNVPTSDRSQGIADEESRIQVETLEQNARDFGVPYYAMDDIRQGIVHIIGPEQGLTQPGMTIVCGDSHTATHGAFGALAFGIGTSEVEHVLATQTLQQRPAKNMRITVDGDLTVGVTAKDVILAVIGVIGTAGGTGYVIEYAGKAIRDLSMEGRMTVCNMSIEAGARAGLIAPDETTFEYLKGRPYAPKAGKWEQAVAYWRTLPSDEGATYDKEVVLKAEDIVPQVTWGTSPQDVLPITGIVPNPADVADQGKRRAVERALEYMGLTPGTPLNQVKVDKVFIGSCTNGRIEDLRAAATVARGRKVADGVYAMIVPGSGLVKEQAEEEGLDVIFKEAGFDWREPGCSMCLAMNADKLSPGERCASTSNRNFEGRQGRGGRTHLVSPAMAVAAAVTGHLTDIRELA
;
A
#
# COMPACT_ATOMS: atom_id res chain seq x y z
N MET A 1 -39.84 18.02 59.49
CA MET A 1 -40.14 17.50 58.17
C MET A 1 -40.41 18.69 57.25
N VAL A 2 -39.40 19.15 56.56
CA VAL A 2 -39.50 20.26 55.58
C VAL A 2 -38.79 19.78 54.31
N SER A 3 -39.54 19.71 53.22
CA SER A 3 -39.09 19.40 51.86
C SER A 3 -38.24 20.56 51.33
N PRO A 4 -37.11 20.34 50.64
CA PRO A 4 -36.42 21.44 50.00
C PRO A 4 -37.06 21.77 48.65
N LYS A 5 -37.36 23.04 48.49
CA LYS A 5 -37.86 23.66 47.26
C LYS A 5 -36.79 23.66 46.18
N GLY A 6 -37.17 23.28 44.94
CA GLY A 6 -36.34 23.40 43.79
C GLY A 6 -36.01 24.85 43.43
N GLU A 7 -34.78 25.10 43.00
CA GLU A 7 -34.36 26.39 42.48
C GLU A 7 -34.92 26.61 41.06
N PRO A 8 -35.33 27.86 40.70
CA PRO A 8 -35.90 28.15 39.39
C PRO A 8 -34.78 28.27 38.34
N GLY A 9 -34.97 27.62 37.21
CA GLY A 9 -34.08 27.72 36.04
C GLY A 9 -33.96 29.17 35.53
N LEU A 10 -32.76 29.56 35.13
CA LEU A 10 -32.46 30.87 34.54
C LEU A 10 -33.09 30.97 33.15
N PHE A 11 -34.01 31.94 32.97
CA PHE A 11 -34.53 32.34 31.68
C PHE A 11 -33.76 33.56 31.15
N ARG A 12 -33.30 33.53 29.87
CA ARG A 12 -32.77 34.70 29.19
C ARG A 12 -33.71 35.11 28.04
N GLN A 13 -34.01 36.38 27.96
CA GLN A 13 -34.80 36.94 26.86
C GLN A 13 -33.89 37.23 25.65
N PHE A 14 -34.21 36.66 24.50
CA PHE A 14 -33.67 37.04 23.22
C PHE A 14 -34.82 37.22 22.22
N GLY A 15 -34.96 38.42 21.67
CA GLY A 15 -35.87 38.69 20.56
C GLY A 15 -37.36 38.45 20.87
N GLY A 16 -37.83 38.71 22.11
CA GLY A 16 -39.26 38.63 22.45
C GLY A 16 -39.81 37.23 22.70
N ARG A 17 -38.95 36.20 22.81
CA ARG A 17 -39.35 34.85 23.25
C ARG A 17 -38.51 34.39 24.44
N GLU A 18 -39.17 33.80 25.44
CA GLU A 18 -38.46 33.12 26.53
C GLU A 18 -37.88 31.80 26.06
N ILE A 19 -36.57 31.67 26.17
CA ILE A 19 -35.87 30.40 25.90
C ILE A 19 -35.37 29.84 27.24
N ARG A 20 -35.82 28.65 27.60
CA ARG A 20 -35.35 27.91 28.76
C ARG A 20 -33.92 27.45 28.49
N VAL A 21 -32.96 27.92 29.28
CA VAL A 21 -31.57 27.40 29.23
C VAL A 21 -31.52 26.22 30.20
N PRO A 22 -31.16 25.00 29.71
CA PRO A 22 -31.05 23.85 30.60
C PRO A 22 -29.94 24.06 31.61
N CYS A 23 -30.17 23.70 32.88
CA CYS A 23 -29.13 23.71 33.92
C CYS A 23 -28.03 22.67 33.57
N TRP A 24 -26.79 22.94 34.00
CA TRP A 24 -25.63 22.06 33.84
C TRP A 24 -25.87 20.60 34.23
N ASN A 25 -26.74 20.33 35.17
CA ASN A 25 -27.10 18.97 35.58
C ASN A 25 -28.02 18.24 34.59
N GLU A 26 -28.82 18.96 33.78
CA GLU A 26 -29.67 18.36 32.72
C GLU A 26 -28.81 17.98 31.47
N ILE A 27 -27.64 18.60 31.31
CA ILE A 27 -26.69 18.28 30.21
C ILE A 27 -25.87 17.02 30.55
N SER A 28 -25.75 16.65 31.84
CA SER A 28 -24.96 15.49 32.27
C SER A 28 -25.74 14.15 32.23
N GLU A 29 -27.07 14.16 32.16
CA GLU A 29 -27.86 12.92 32.14
C GLU A 29 -28.24 12.41 30.74
N ASN A 30 -28.00 13.17 29.67
CA ASN A 30 -28.20 12.73 28.29
C ASN A 30 -26.88 12.42 27.58
N LYS A 31 -25.92 11.80 28.27
CA LYS A 31 -24.89 11.03 27.61
C LYS A 31 -25.51 9.71 27.13
N THR A 32 -26.22 9.72 26.00
CA THR A 32 -26.22 8.59 25.10
C THR A 32 -24.75 8.24 24.93
N MET A 33 -24.32 7.08 25.41
CA MET A 33 -22.94 6.61 25.20
C MET A 33 -22.70 6.71 23.69
N ALA A 34 -21.78 7.59 23.29
CA ALA A 34 -21.45 7.75 21.89
C ALA A 34 -21.07 6.35 21.37
N LYS A 35 -21.70 5.92 20.28
CA LYS A 35 -21.43 4.61 19.68
C LYS A 35 -19.92 4.48 19.46
N ALA A 36 -19.32 3.41 19.95
CA ALA A 36 -17.90 3.10 19.71
C ALA A 36 -17.60 3.09 18.21
N ARG A 37 -16.55 3.76 17.77
CA ARG A 37 -16.22 4.04 16.38
C ARG A 37 -14.92 3.36 15.98
N THR A 38 -14.88 2.81 14.77
CA THR A 38 -13.64 2.29 14.17
C THR A 38 -12.73 3.44 13.72
N LEU A 39 -11.46 3.14 13.47
CA LEU A 39 -10.51 4.07 12.85
C LEU A 39 -11.08 4.63 11.54
N PHE A 40 -11.65 3.76 10.68
CA PHE A 40 -12.31 4.17 9.45
C PHE A 40 -13.45 5.17 9.70
N ASP A 41 -14.36 4.87 10.63
CA ASP A 41 -15.50 5.76 10.93
C ASP A 41 -15.03 7.14 11.39
N LYS A 42 -13.98 7.20 12.22
CA LYS A 42 -13.43 8.47 12.72
C LYS A 42 -12.86 9.33 11.59
N ILE A 43 -12.09 8.71 10.68
CA ILE A 43 -11.51 9.43 9.54
C ILE A 43 -12.62 9.82 8.56
N TRP A 44 -13.48 8.88 8.21
CA TRP A 44 -14.57 9.12 7.26
C TRP A 44 -15.46 10.30 7.69
N ASP A 45 -16.00 10.24 8.91
CA ASP A 45 -16.93 11.26 9.40
C ASP A 45 -16.30 12.65 9.51
N SER A 46 -14.99 12.72 9.82
CA SER A 46 -14.28 14.01 9.91
C SER A 46 -14.04 14.66 8.53
N HIS A 47 -14.17 13.89 7.43
CA HIS A 47 -13.95 14.38 6.06
C HIS A 47 -15.21 14.50 5.23
N VAL A 48 -16.37 14.05 5.73
CA VAL A 48 -17.66 14.23 5.04
C VAL A 48 -18.07 15.70 5.07
N VAL A 49 -18.05 16.34 3.90
CA VAL A 49 -18.50 17.72 3.69
C VAL A 49 -20.01 17.79 3.53
N HIS A 50 -20.59 16.80 2.84
CA HIS A 50 -22.01 16.71 2.59
C HIS A 50 -22.44 15.26 2.40
N ARG A 51 -23.62 14.90 2.90
CA ARG A 51 -24.25 13.60 2.70
C ARG A 51 -25.53 13.78 1.91
N GLN A 52 -25.63 13.09 0.78
CA GLN A 52 -26.82 13.09 -0.07
C GLN A 52 -27.89 12.15 0.50
N GLU A 53 -29.14 12.30 0.05
CA GLU A 53 -30.27 11.49 0.51
C GLU A 53 -30.09 9.99 0.18
N ASP A 54 -29.39 9.66 -0.91
CA ASP A 54 -29.10 8.27 -1.32
C ASP A 54 -27.92 7.63 -0.56
N GLY A 55 -27.36 8.36 0.43
CA GLY A 55 -26.23 7.92 1.24
C GLY A 55 -24.84 8.19 0.61
N THR A 56 -24.78 8.74 -0.59
CA THR A 56 -23.52 9.20 -1.19
C THR A 56 -22.97 10.39 -0.42
N CYS A 57 -21.68 10.40 -0.14
CA CYS A 57 -21.00 11.46 0.60
C CYS A 57 -20.05 12.22 -0.32
N VAL A 58 -19.97 13.53 -0.15
CA VAL A 58 -18.90 14.36 -0.66
C VAL A 58 -17.80 14.33 0.40
N LEU A 59 -16.67 13.72 0.07
CA LEU A 59 -15.53 13.53 0.96
C LEU A 59 -14.44 14.54 0.61
N TYR A 60 -13.95 15.30 1.60
CA TYR A 60 -12.77 16.16 1.41
C TYR A 60 -11.51 15.30 1.29
N ILE A 61 -10.58 15.67 0.40
CA ILE A 61 -9.32 14.97 0.18
C ILE A 61 -8.15 15.84 0.64
N ASP A 62 -7.37 15.36 1.61
CA ASP A 62 -6.24 16.10 2.16
C ASP A 62 -5.02 16.11 1.25
N ARG A 63 -4.75 14.97 0.58
CA ARG A 63 -3.61 14.80 -0.31
C ARG A 63 -3.99 14.11 -1.61
N HIS A 64 -3.46 14.62 -2.70
CA HIS A 64 -3.59 14.03 -4.02
C HIS A 64 -2.20 13.75 -4.58
N LEU A 65 -1.87 12.48 -4.78
CA LEU A 65 -0.64 12.06 -5.44
C LEU A 65 -0.95 11.78 -6.92
N VAL A 66 -0.10 12.24 -7.80
CA VAL A 66 -0.33 12.21 -9.26
C VAL A 66 0.90 11.65 -9.96
N HIS A 67 0.68 10.73 -10.90
CA HIS A 67 1.73 10.18 -11.75
C HIS A 67 1.35 10.24 -13.24
N GLU A 68 2.27 9.89 -14.12
CA GLU A 68 2.18 10.11 -15.55
C GLU A 68 1.10 9.27 -16.26
N VAL A 69 0.71 8.11 -15.70
CA VAL A 69 -0.18 7.17 -16.42
C VAL A 69 -1.64 7.62 -16.43
N THR A 70 -2.15 8.16 -15.30
CA THR A 70 -3.59 8.47 -15.14
C THR A 70 -3.90 9.96 -15.15
N SER A 71 -2.89 10.81 -15.27
CA SER A 71 -3.07 12.26 -15.15
C SER A 71 -3.24 13.05 -16.46
N PRO A 72 -2.72 12.61 -17.63
CA PRO A 72 -2.77 13.43 -18.85
C PRO A 72 -4.17 13.89 -19.21
N GLN A 73 -5.14 12.97 -19.26
CA GLN A 73 -6.53 13.28 -19.60
C GLN A 73 -7.21 14.11 -18.50
N ALA A 74 -6.85 13.92 -17.24
CA ALA A 74 -7.39 14.71 -16.14
C ALA A 74 -6.99 16.18 -16.23
N PHE A 75 -5.72 16.48 -16.50
CA PHE A 75 -5.24 17.86 -16.71
C PHE A 75 -5.82 18.47 -18.00
N GLU A 76 -5.99 17.66 -19.08
CA GLU A 76 -6.61 18.13 -20.30
C GLU A 76 -8.08 18.51 -20.07
N GLY A 77 -8.84 17.70 -19.29
CA GLY A 77 -10.20 18.04 -18.88
C GLY A 77 -10.28 19.37 -18.14
N LEU A 78 -9.35 19.64 -17.21
CA LEU A 78 -9.25 20.95 -16.53
C LEU A 78 -9.01 22.09 -17.52
N ARG A 79 -8.08 21.90 -18.46
CA ARG A 79 -7.72 22.92 -19.48
C ARG A 79 -8.91 23.24 -20.37
N LEU A 80 -9.60 22.23 -20.89
CA LEU A 80 -10.80 22.39 -21.73
C LEU A 80 -11.94 23.07 -20.97
N ALA A 81 -12.10 22.79 -19.68
CA ALA A 81 -13.12 23.41 -18.83
C ALA A 81 -12.72 24.79 -18.28
N GLY A 82 -11.50 25.28 -18.59
CA GLY A 82 -10.97 26.55 -18.06
C GLY A 82 -10.80 26.55 -16.54
N ARG A 83 -10.59 25.37 -15.93
CA ARG A 83 -10.45 25.21 -14.47
C ARG A 83 -8.98 25.16 -14.06
N LYS A 84 -8.73 25.56 -12.83
CA LYS A 84 -7.41 25.47 -12.18
C LYS A 84 -7.40 24.31 -11.20
N VAL A 85 -6.20 23.84 -10.86
CA VAL A 85 -6.03 22.96 -9.70
C VAL A 85 -6.41 23.72 -8.43
N ARG A 86 -7.30 23.17 -7.63
CA ARG A 86 -7.88 23.82 -6.44
C ARG A 86 -6.86 24.05 -5.33
N ARG A 87 -6.03 23.07 -5.06
CA ARG A 87 -5.04 23.05 -3.99
C ARG A 87 -3.72 22.47 -4.48
N PRO A 88 -2.94 23.21 -5.31
CA PRO A 88 -1.66 22.71 -5.80
C PRO A 88 -0.73 22.23 -4.67
N GLU A 89 -0.73 22.93 -3.53
CA GLU A 89 0.08 22.59 -2.35
C GLU A 89 -0.36 21.30 -1.62
N ALA A 90 -1.55 20.80 -1.90
CA ALA A 90 -2.06 19.50 -1.41
C ALA A 90 -1.80 18.36 -2.41
N THR A 91 -1.24 18.69 -3.58
CA THR A 91 -0.96 17.75 -4.67
C THR A 91 0.55 17.61 -4.83
N LEU A 92 1.02 16.40 -5.12
CA LEU A 92 2.41 16.14 -5.51
C LEU A 92 2.41 15.25 -6.74
N ALA A 93 3.15 15.64 -7.77
CA ALA A 93 3.33 14.88 -8.99
C ALA A 93 4.73 14.25 -9.05
N VAL A 94 4.82 13.04 -9.60
CA VAL A 94 6.07 12.32 -9.86
C VAL A 94 5.86 11.33 -10.99
N ALA A 95 6.88 11.13 -11.84
CA ALA A 95 6.89 10.04 -12.81
C ALA A 95 7.62 8.83 -12.21
N ASP A 96 6.99 7.65 -12.26
CA ASP A 96 7.52 6.44 -11.62
C ASP A 96 7.29 5.13 -12.42
N HIS A 97 6.32 5.10 -13.33
CA HIS A 97 5.96 3.91 -14.10
C HIS A 97 6.75 3.79 -15.42
N ASN A 98 6.86 4.89 -16.16
CA ASN A 98 7.45 4.96 -17.50
C ASN A 98 8.92 5.43 -17.49
N VAL A 99 9.52 5.55 -16.32
CA VAL A 99 10.92 5.96 -16.19
C VAL A 99 11.87 4.77 -16.39
N PRO A 100 13.01 4.96 -17.07
CA PRO A 100 14.03 3.92 -17.16
C PRO A 100 14.69 3.69 -15.81
N THR A 101 14.99 2.43 -15.50
CA THR A 101 15.77 2.01 -14.34
C THR A 101 17.21 1.67 -14.66
N SER A 102 17.60 1.76 -15.94
CA SER A 102 18.97 1.68 -16.44
C SER A 102 19.59 3.09 -16.55
N ASP A 103 20.59 3.24 -17.39
CA ASP A 103 21.22 4.54 -17.64
C ASP A 103 20.21 5.60 -18.10
N ARG A 104 19.99 6.62 -17.29
CA ARG A 104 19.09 7.75 -17.56
C ARG A 104 19.71 8.85 -18.38
N SER A 105 21.02 8.81 -18.63
CA SER A 105 21.74 9.86 -19.40
C SER A 105 21.26 9.92 -20.85
N GLN A 106 20.68 8.85 -21.37
CA GLN A 106 20.12 8.76 -22.72
C GLN A 106 18.65 9.18 -22.81
N GLY A 107 18.04 9.57 -21.67
CA GLY A 107 16.61 9.88 -21.60
C GLY A 107 15.71 8.62 -21.69
N ILE A 108 14.48 8.81 -22.11
CA ILE A 108 13.48 7.73 -22.24
C ILE A 108 13.40 7.32 -23.71
N ALA A 109 13.83 6.11 -24.03
CA ALA A 109 13.91 5.62 -25.40
C ALA A 109 12.55 5.28 -26.02
N ASP A 110 11.61 4.78 -25.21
CA ASP A 110 10.25 4.51 -25.65
C ASP A 110 9.47 5.82 -25.81
N GLU A 111 8.94 6.06 -27.03
CA GLU A 111 8.31 7.33 -27.36
C GLU A 111 7.02 7.58 -26.58
N GLU A 112 6.22 6.57 -26.34
CA GLU A 112 4.96 6.69 -25.60
C GLU A 112 5.24 7.02 -24.13
N SER A 113 6.18 6.30 -23.52
CA SER A 113 6.66 6.55 -22.16
C SER A 113 7.22 7.96 -22.01
N ARG A 114 8.02 8.41 -22.97
CA ARG A 114 8.61 9.75 -22.97
C ARG A 114 7.53 10.83 -23.02
N ILE A 115 6.56 10.70 -23.94
CA ILE A 115 5.45 11.65 -24.07
C ILE A 115 4.65 11.74 -22.76
N GLN A 116 4.37 10.63 -22.10
CA GLN A 116 3.61 10.62 -20.85
C GLN A 116 4.36 11.35 -19.73
N VAL A 117 5.66 11.11 -19.58
CA VAL A 117 6.49 11.78 -18.57
C VAL A 117 6.62 13.28 -18.84
N GLU A 118 6.94 13.67 -20.10
CA GLU A 118 7.03 15.08 -20.52
C GLU A 118 5.68 15.80 -20.34
N THR A 119 4.56 15.13 -20.64
CA THR A 119 3.21 15.69 -20.45
C THR A 119 2.90 15.94 -18.99
N LEU A 120 3.27 15.02 -18.08
CA LEU A 120 3.10 15.23 -16.65
C LEU A 120 3.92 16.43 -16.16
N GLU A 121 5.17 16.52 -16.56
CA GLU A 121 6.05 17.66 -16.21
C GLU A 121 5.47 18.98 -16.69
N GLN A 122 5.02 19.05 -17.95
CA GLN A 122 4.40 20.25 -18.51
C GLN A 122 3.11 20.60 -17.77
N ASN A 123 2.25 19.64 -17.48
CA ASN A 123 1.02 19.86 -16.72
C ASN A 123 1.31 20.35 -15.29
N ALA A 124 2.27 19.75 -14.61
CA ALA A 124 2.68 20.19 -13.27
C ALA A 124 3.12 21.67 -13.28
N ARG A 125 3.90 22.05 -14.29
CA ARG A 125 4.36 23.45 -14.50
C ARG A 125 3.20 24.39 -14.79
N ASP A 126 2.32 24.04 -15.72
CA ASP A 126 1.18 24.88 -16.15
C ASP A 126 0.17 25.12 -15.03
N PHE A 127 -0.05 24.12 -14.18
CA PHE A 127 -1.02 24.18 -13.09
C PHE A 127 -0.41 24.49 -11.73
N GLY A 128 0.90 24.70 -11.66
CA GLY A 128 1.61 25.06 -10.43
C GLY A 128 1.66 23.93 -9.38
N VAL A 129 1.60 22.67 -9.82
CA VAL A 129 1.68 21.49 -8.96
C VAL A 129 3.15 21.17 -8.68
N PRO A 130 3.57 20.95 -7.41
CA PRO A 130 4.90 20.44 -7.09
C PRO A 130 5.20 19.15 -7.84
N TYR A 131 6.37 19.05 -8.45
CA TYR A 131 6.81 17.91 -9.24
C TYR A 131 8.24 17.50 -8.88
N TYR A 132 8.47 16.21 -8.68
CA TYR A 132 9.80 15.64 -8.57
C TYR A 132 10.22 15.08 -9.92
N ALA A 133 11.13 15.79 -10.59
CA ALA A 133 11.65 15.41 -11.89
C ALA A 133 12.50 14.14 -11.81
N MET A 134 12.75 13.48 -12.95
CA MET A 134 13.49 12.22 -13.02
C MET A 134 14.93 12.32 -12.49
N ASP A 135 15.53 13.50 -12.48
CA ASP A 135 16.86 13.81 -11.95
C ASP A 135 16.83 14.36 -10.51
N ASP A 136 15.66 14.57 -9.92
CA ASP A 136 15.53 14.96 -8.51
C ASP A 136 15.81 13.75 -7.62
N ILE A 137 16.69 13.90 -6.63
CA ILE A 137 17.00 12.82 -5.68
C ILE A 137 15.77 12.30 -4.94
N ARG A 138 14.69 13.08 -4.83
CA ARG A 138 13.42 12.71 -4.22
C ARG A 138 12.50 11.94 -5.17
N GLN A 139 12.89 11.78 -6.45
CA GLN A 139 12.11 10.99 -7.41
C GLN A 139 12.07 9.52 -6.97
N GLY A 140 10.95 8.89 -7.18
CA GLY A 140 10.73 7.49 -6.85
C GLY A 140 9.26 7.11 -6.98
N ILE A 141 8.96 5.89 -6.59
CA ILE A 141 7.60 5.36 -6.63
C ILE A 141 6.69 6.21 -5.75
N VAL A 142 5.56 6.65 -6.31
CA VAL A 142 4.62 7.57 -5.67
C VAL A 142 4.20 7.14 -4.25
N HIS A 143 4.03 5.83 -4.01
CA HIS A 143 3.66 5.28 -2.70
C HIS A 143 4.85 5.07 -1.74
N ILE A 144 6.07 5.37 -2.18
CA ILE A 144 7.27 5.43 -1.33
C ILE A 144 7.57 6.87 -0.97
N ILE A 145 7.58 7.77 -1.94
CA ILE A 145 7.94 9.18 -1.69
C ILE A 145 6.94 9.89 -0.78
N GLY A 146 5.64 9.58 -0.86
CA GLY A 146 4.63 10.18 0.02
C GLY A 146 4.94 9.98 1.51
N PRO A 147 5.10 8.73 1.98
CA PRO A 147 5.58 8.41 3.32
C PRO A 147 6.96 9.00 3.63
N GLU A 148 7.92 8.79 2.75
CA GLU A 148 9.31 9.22 2.92
C GLU A 148 9.46 10.72 3.15
N GLN A 149 8.64 11.53 2.46
CA GLN A 149 8.61 12.98 2.64
C GLN A 149 7.73 13.43 3.82
N GLY A 150 6.98 12.53 4.46
CA GLY A 150 6.04 12.88 5.53
C GLY A 150 4.76 13.56 5.04
N LEU A 151 4.43 13.39 3.75
CA LEU A 151 3.16 13.85 3.18
C LEU A 151 1.98 12.99 3.66
N THR A 152 2.26 11.72 3.95
CA THR A 152 1.30 10.77 4.52
C THR A 152 1.29 10.92 6.03
N GLN A 153 0.14 11.29 6.62
CA GLN A 153 0.01 11.48 8.07
C GLN A 153 -1.28 10.82 8.58
N PRO A 154 -1.32 10.40 9.85
CA PRO A 154 -2.49 9.79 10.44
C PRO A 154 -3.74 10.67 10.35
N GLY A 155 -4.87 10.06 10.08
CA GLY A 155 -6.17 10.72 10.01
C GLY A 155 -6.46 11.45 8.71
N MET A 156 -5.54 11.47 7.74
CA MET A 156 -5.75 12.09 6.43
C MET A 156 -6.53 11.19 5.48
N THR A 157 -7.16 11.82 4.48
CA THR A 157 -7.65 11.18 3.25
C THR A 157 -6.64 11.40 2.12
N ILE A 158 -6.23 10.32 1.45
CA ILE A 158 -5.20 10.34 0.39
C ILE A 158 -5.71 9.61 -0.84
N VAL A 159 -5.57 10.21 -2.01
CA VAL A 159 -5.93 9.56 -3.27
C VAL A 159 -4.80 9.66 -4.30
N CYS A 160 -4.79 8.70 -5.22
CA CYS A 160 -3.90 8.65 -6.36
C CYS A 160 -4.58 7.84 -7.48
N GLY A 161 -4.18 8.04 -8.72
CA GLY A 161 -4.63 7.26 -9.86
C GLY A 161 -4.08 5.83 -9.93
N ASP A 162 -3.60 5.27 -8.82
CA ASP A 162 -3.04 3.93 -8.68
C ASP A 162 -3.71 3.16 -7.54
N SER A 163 -3.99 1.87 -7.75
CA SER A 163 -4.68 1.01 -6.78
C SER A 163 -3.90 0.81 -5.48
N HIS A 164 -2.55 0.83 -5.53
CA HIS A 164 -1.71 0.63 -4.34
C HIS A 164 -1.59 1.88 -3.43
N THR A 165 -2.40 2.90 -3.67
CA THR A 165 -2.61 4.02 -2.74
C THR A 165 -2.97 3.53 -1.33
N ALA A 166 -3.56 2.34 -1.20
CA ALA A 166 -3.79 1.68 0.09
C ALA A 166 -2.54 1.57 0.98
N THR A 167 -1.32 1.62 0.42
CA THR A 167 -0.05 1.67 1.16
C THR A 167 -0.04 2.71 2.28
N HIS A 168 -0.61 3.88 2.02
CA HIS A 168 -0.63 5.00 2.97
C HIS A 168 -1.47 4.72 4.22
N GLY A 169 -2.35 3.71 4.17
CA GLY A 169 -3.14 3.27 5.31
C GLY A 169 -2.31 2.69 6.47
N ALA A 170 -1.05 2.33 6.21
CA ALA A 170 -0.08 1.95 7.24
C ALA A 170 0.15 3.02 8.30
N PHE A 171 -0.15 4.27 7.97
CA PHE A 171 -0.06 5.43 8.86
C PHE A 171 -1.38 5.76 9.55
N GLY A 172 -2.43 4.98 9.35
CA GLY A 172 -3.78 5.34 9.80
C GLY A 172 -4.38 6.48 8.96
N ALA A 173 -4.05 6.54 7.67
CA ALA A 173 -4.67 7.43 6.69
C ALA A 173 -5.69 6.65 5.85
N LEU A 174 -6.86 7.20 5.57
CA LEU A 174 -7.80 6.60 4.63
C LEU A 174 -7.34 6.88 3.20
N ALA A 175 -6.71 5.87 2.59
CA ALA A 175 -6.03 6.02 1.32
C ALA A 175 -6.51 4.98 0.31
N PHE A 176 -6.87 5.41 -0.91
CA PHE A 176 -7.39 4.52 -1.94
C PHE A 176 -7.18 5.06 -3.36
N GLY A 177 -7.11 4.11 -4.30
CA GLY A 177 -6.99 4.41 -5.73
C GLY A 177 -8.28 4.95 -6.33
N ILE A 178 -8.14 5.86 -7.31
CA ILE A 178 -9.24 6.50 -8.05
C ILE A 178 -9.00 6.44 -9.55
N GLY A 179 -10.07 6.52 -10.33
CA GLY A 179 -10.01 6.54 -11.80
C GLY A 179 -9.65 7.92 -12.36
N THR A 180 -9.26 7.99 -13.63
CA THR A 180 -8.82 9.23 -14.30
C THR A 180 -9.83 10.38 -14.20
N SER A 181 -11.13 10.12 -14.35
CA SER A 181 -12.17 11.15 -14.20
C SER A 181 -12.32 11.63 -12.75
N GLU A 182 -12.04 10.76 -11.78
CA GLU A 182 -12.00 11.14 -10.36
C GLU A 182 -10.74 11.94 -10.05
N VAL A 183 -9.60 11.65 -10.71
CA VAL A 183 -8.37 12.49 -10.63
C VAL A 183 -8.67 13.91 -11.07
N GLU A 184 -9.34 14.11 -12.23
CA GLU A 184 -9.79 15.42 -12.69
C GLU A 184 -10.68 16.10 -11.64
N HIS A 185 -11.66 15.37 -11.11
CA HIS A 185 -12.60 15.91 -10.13
C HIS A 185 -11.88 16.39 -8.86
N VAL A 186 -10.95 15.59 -8.33
CA VAL A 186 -10.18 15.97 -7.12
C VAL A 186 -9.26 17.15 -7.41
N LEU A 187 -8.58 17.20 -8.54
CA LEU A 187 -7.78 18.36 -8.94
C LEU A 187 -8.61 19.64 -8.98
N ALA A 188 -9.84 19.57 -9.52
CA ALA A 188 -10.74 20.72 -9.65
C ALA A 188 -11.37 21.16 -8.34
N THR A 189 -11.67 20.25 -7.42
CA THR A 189 -12.57 20.52 -6.29
C THR A 189 -11.98 20.21 -4.92
N GLN A 190 -10.94 19.39 -4.83
CA GLN A 190 -10.38 18.81 -3.62
C GLN A 190 -11.39 17.93 -2.86
N THR A 191 -12.37 17.41 -3.57
CA THR A 191 -13.41 16.52 -3.01
C THR A 191 -13.63 15.32 -3.91
N LEU A 192 -14.29 14.29 -3.37
CA LEU A 192 -14.68 13.10 -4.10
C LEU A 192 -16.04 12.61 -3.64
N GLN A 193 -16.89 12.15 -4.57
CA GLN A 193 -18.15 11.50 -4.23
C GLN A 193 -17.92 10.01 -4.01
N GLN A 194 -18.22 9.54 -2.80
CA GLN A 194 -18.04 8.14 -2.41
C GLN A 194 -19.17 7.68 -1.48
N ARG A 195 -19.40 6.37 -1.48
CA ARG A 195 -20.24 5.72 -0.45
C ARG A 195 -19.33 5.12 0.63
N PRO A 196 -19.77 5.14 1.91
CA PRO A 196 -18.99 4.53 2.97
C PRO A 196 -18.81 3.03 2.70
N ALA A 197 -17.61 2.53 2.91
CA ALA A 197 -17.32 1.11 2.87
C ALA A 197 -17.80 0.42 4.16
N LYS A 198 -17.89 -0.91 4.13
CA LYS A 198 -18.03 -1.72 5.34
C LYS A 198 -16.70 -1.84 6.07
N ASN A 199 -16.76 -2.11 7.37
CA ASN A 199 -15.59 -2.33 8.21
C ASN A 199 -15.26 -3.82 8.30
N MET A 200 -14.02 -4.20 7.98
CA MET A 200 -13.49 -5.53 8.26
C MET A 200 -12.28 -5.42 9.19
N ARG A 201 -12.18 -6.30 10.17
CA ARG A 201 -11.00 -6.43 11.00
C ARG A 201 -10.28 -7.74 10.70
N ILE A 202 -8.97 -7.67 10.48
CA ILE A 202 -8.10 -8.84 10.40
C ILE A 202 -7.09 -8.75 11.53
N THR A 203 -7.17 -9.71 12.45
CA THR A 203 -6.26 -9.80 13.59
C THR A 203 -5.22 -10.89 13.34
N VAL A 204 -3.94 -10.52 13.37
CA VAL A 204 -2.83 -11.47 13.38
C VAL A 204 -2.16 -11.37 14.73
N ASP A 205 -2.37 -12.35 15.58
CA ASP A 205 -1.90 -12.31 16.97
C ASP A 205 -0.84 -13.37 17.24
N GLY A 206 0.02 -13.10 18.22
CA GLY A 206 1.18 -13.93 18.52
C GLY A 206 2.47 -13.37 17.92
N ASP A 207 3.52 -14.18 17.90
CA ASP A 207 4.86 -13.83 17.41
C ASP A 207 5.15 -14.49 16.06
N LEU A 208 5.68 -13.72 15.10
CA LEU A 208 6.10 -14.26 13.81
C LEU A 208 7.30 -15.18 13.99
N THR A 209 7.29 -16.31 13.27
CA THR A 209 8.39 -17.27 13.29
C THR A 209 9.59 -16.76 12.47
N VAL A 210 10.77 -17.34 12.72
CA VAL A 210 12.00 -17.00 11.98
C VAL A 210 11.79 -17.18 10.48
N GLY A 211 12.26 -16.22 9.70
CA GLY A 211 12.16 -16.21 8.24
C GLY A 211 10.83 -15.67 7.69
N VAL A 212 9.85 -15.37 8.55
CA VAL A 212 8.56 -14.78 8.16
C VAL A 212 8.65 -13.25 8.17
N THR A 213 8.15 -12.64 7.13
CA THR A 213 8.10 -11.18 6.95
C THR A 213 6.66 -10.68 6.79
N ALA A 214 6.49 -9.37 6.74
CA ALA A 214 5.20 -8.75 6.46
C ALA A 214 4.59 -9.21 5.11
N LYS A 215 5.43 -9.54 4.11
CA LYS A 215 4.99 -10.09 2.83
C LYS A 215 4.33 -11.46 3.01
N ASP A 216 4.91 -12.31 3.84
CA ASP A 216 4.34 -13.64 4.13
C ASP A 216 3.02 -13.51 4.89
N VAL A 217 2.94 -12.57 5.83
CA VAL A 217 1.70 -12.27 6.56
C VAL A 217 0.56 -11.90 5.61
N ILE A 218 0.78 -10.94 4.73
CA ILE A 218 -0.30 -10.50 3.83
C ILE A 218 -0.63 -11.54 2.77
N LEU A 219 0.34 -12.32 2.27
CA LEU A 219 0.08 -13.44 1.38
C LEU A 219 -0.77 -14.52 2.07
N ALA A 220 -0.46 -14.87 3.33
CA ALA A 220 -1.26 -15.79 4.12
C ALA A 220 -2.70 -15.28 4.32
N VAL A 221 -2.86 -14.00 4.64
CA VAL A 221 -4.19 -13.35 4.73
C VAL A 221 -4.96 -13.50 3.42
N ILE A 222 -4.33 -13.17 2.28
CA ILE A 222 -4.99 -13.28 0.96
C ILE A 222 -5.33 -14.74 0.65
N GLY A 223 -4.47 -15.68 1.00
CA GLY A 223 -4.74 -17.12 0.88
C GLY A 223 -5.99 -17.55 1.63
N VAL A 224 -6.21 -17.01 2.83
CA VAL A 224 -7.38 -17.34 3.68
C VAL A 224 -8.66 -16.69 3.18
N ILE A 225 -8.65 -15.39 2.84
CA ILE A 225 -9.90 -14.68 2.50
C ILE A 225 -10.19 -14.64 0.99
N GLY A 226 -9.20 -14.93 0.15
CA GLY A 226 -9.27 -14.85 -1.31
C GLY A 226 -9.21 -13.42 -1.84
N THR A 227 -9.03 -13.28 -3.16
CA THR A 227 -8.94 -11.98 -3.87
C THR A 227 -10.23 -11.16 -3.89
N ALA A 228 -11.37 -11.77 -3.53
CA ALA A 228 -12.66 -11.09 -3.42
C ALA A 228 -13.14 -10.93 -1.97
N GLY A 229 -12.38 -11.46 -0.99
CA GLY A 229 -12.81 -11.51 0.42
C GLY A 229 -12.99 -10.15 1.07
N GLY A 230 -12.26 -9.14 0.60
CA GLY A 230 -12.32 -7.75 1.05
C GLY A 230 -13.20 -6.82 0.21
N THR A 231 -13.91 -7.35 -0.80
CA THR A 231 -14.72 -6.52 -1.70
C THR A 231 -15.81 -5.74 -0.95
N GLY A 232 -15.79 -4.43 -1.08
CA GLY A 232 -16.70 -3.51 -0.39
C GLY A 232 -16.31 -3.15 1.04
N TYR A 233 -15.14 -3.61 1.49
CA TYR A 233 -14.62 -3.34 2.83
C TYR A 233 -13.40 -2.40 2.80
N VAL A 234 -13.23 -1.68 3.90
CA VAL A 234 -11.94 -1.19 4.38
C VAL A 234 -11.48 -2.17 5.45
N ILE A 235 -10.24 -2.66 5.34
CA ILE A 235 -9.67 -3.64 6.26
C ILE A 235 -8.83 -2.91 7.31
N GLU A 236 -9.14 -3.08 8.60
CA GLU A 236 -8.28 -2.69 9.71
C GLU A 236 -7.48 -3.89 10.18
N TYR A 237 -6.15 -3.83 10.03
CA TYR A 237 -5.25 -4.85 10.53
C TYR A 237 -4.87 -4.59 11.98
N ALA A 238 -4.93 -5.62 12.80
CA ALA A 238 -4.70 -5.56 14.24
C ALA A 238 -3.98 -6.83 14.75
N GLY A 239 -3.73 -6.90 16.03
CA GLY A 239 -3.02 -7.98 16.70
C GLY A 239 -1.58 -7.63 17.01
N LYS A 240 -0.93 -8.48 17.84
CA LYS A 240 0.45 -8.25 18.27
C LYS A 240 1.41 -8.25 17.09
N ALA A 241 1.31 -9.26 16.21
CA ALA A 241 2.19 -9.38 15.06
C ALA A 241 2.15 -8.14 14.15
N ILE A 242 0.97 -7.52 13.97
CA ILE A 242 0.85 -6.30 13.15
C ILE A 242 1.44 -5.08 13.85
N ARG A 243 1.25 -4.94 15.18
CA ARG A 243 1.83 -3.82 15.93
C ARG A 243 3.34 -3.86 15.99
N ASP A 244 3.90 -5.05 16.03
CA ASP A 244 5.36 -5.28 16.11
C ASP A 244 6.06 -5.08 14.76
N LEU A 245 5.32 -4.97 13.64
CA LEU A 245 5.90 -4.64 12.35
C LEU A 245 6.50 -3.22 12.35
N SER A 246 7.62 -3.08 11.66
CA SER A 246 8.15 -1.77 11.25
C SER A 246 7.15 -1.03 10.35
N MET A 247 7.38 0.26 10.10
CA MET A 247 6.54 1.02 9.16
C MET A 247 6.61 0.44 7.75
N GLU A 248 7.76 -0.02 7.31
CA GLU A 248 7.97 -0.68 6.02
C GLU A 248 7.14 -1.96 5.92
N GLY A 249 7.14 -2.79 6.97
CA GLY A 249 6.29 -3.98 7.05
C GLY A 249 4.80 -3.65 7.03
N ARG A 250 4.37 -2.62 7.78
CA ARG A 250 2.98 -2.13 7.76
C ARG A 250 2.57 -1.61 6.38
N MET A 251 3.46 -0.90 5.69
CA MET A 251 3.23 -0.46 4.32
C MET A 251 3.07 -1.63 3.35
N THR A 252 3.84 -2.71 3.50
CA THR A 252 3.69 -3.94 2.72
C THR A 252 2.32 -4.58 2.93
N VAL A 253 1.85 -4.70 4.17
CA VAL A 253 0.53 -5.25 4.49
C VAL A 253 -0.59 -4.40 3.89
N CYS A 254 -0.58 -3.09 4.10
CA CYS A 254 -1.59 -2.19 3.56
C CYS A 254 -1.55 -2.09 2.03
N ASN A 255 -0.36 -2.12 1.42
CA ASN A 255 -0.17 -2.13 -0.04
C ASN A 255 -0.96 -3.26 -0.69
N MET A 256 -0.85 -4.48 -0.15
CA MET A 256 -1.48 -5.65 -0.74
C MET A 256 -2.93 -5.88 -0.29
N SER A 257 -3.54 -4.99 0.48
CA SER A 257 -4.97 -5.07 0.82
C SER A 257 -5.86 -5.06 -0.42
N ILE A 258 -5.45 -4.34 -1.45
CA ILE A 258 -6.18 -4.29 -2.72
C ILE A 258 -6.19 -5.65 -3.45
N GLU A 259 -5.19 -6.49 -3.21
CA GLU A 259 -5.12 -7.84 -3.77
C GLU A 259 -6.14 -8.79 -3.13
N ALA A 260 -6.64 -8.46 -1.95
CA ALA A 260 -7.80 -9.10 -1.33
C ALA A 260 -9.14 -8.51 -1.78
N GLY A 261 -9.14 -7.54 -2.71
CA GLY A 261 -10.32 -6.84 -3.20
C GLY A 261 -10.80 -5.70 -2.29
N ALA A 262 -10.06 -5.35 -1.23
CA ALA A 262 -10.45 -4.29 -0.32
C ALA A 262 -10.33 -2.90 -0.95
N ARG A 263 -11.14 -1.95 -0.47
CA ARG A 263 -11.06 -0.54 -0.87
C ARG A 263 -9.79 0.13 -0.34
N ALA A 264 -9.41 -0.19 0.89
CA ALA A 264 -8.22 0.31 1.58
C ALA A 264 -7.82 -0.68 2.68
N GLY A 265 -6.56 -0.60 3.12
CA GLY A 265 -6.07 -1.22 4.35
C GLY A 265 -5.70 -0.13 5.34
N LEU A 266 -5.91 -0.36 6.62
CA LEU A 266 -5.61 0.57 7.69
C LEU A 266 -4.86 -0.14 8.81
N ILE A 267 -3.88 0.54 9.39
CA ILE A 267 -3.25 0.17 10.67
C ILE A 267 -3.36 1.38 11.58
N ALA A 268 -3.82 1.18 12.81
CA ALA A 268 -3.94 2.25 13.78
C ALA A 268 -2.56 2.87 14.06
N PRO A 269 -2.44 4.22 14.03
CA PRO A 269 -1.17 4.88 14.29
C PRO A 269 -0.77 4.72 15.76
N ASP A 270 0.52 4.50 15.98
CA ASP A 270 1.14 4.33 17.30
C ASP A 270 2.53 5.00 17.34
N GLU A 271 3.30 4.73 18.38
CA GLU A 271 4.64 5.32 18.56
C GLU A 271 5.58 5.00 17.39
N THR A 272 5.50 3.80 16.80
CA THR A 272 6.28 3.43 15.60
C THR A 272 5.96 4.36 14.42
N THR A 273 4.68 4.69 14.24
CA THR A 273 4.23 5.65 13.22
C THR A 273 4.75 7.06 13.50
N PHE A 274 4.69 7.49 14.77
CA PHE A 274 5.13 8.84 15.15
C PHE A 274 6.63 9.01 14.98
N GLU A 275 7.43 8.06 15.43
CA GLU A 275 8.90 8.10 15.26
C GLU A 275 9.30 8.10 13.77
N TYR A 276 8.62 7.32 12.92
CA TYR A 276 8.86 7.34 11.48
C TYR A 276 8.62 8.72 10.85
N LEU A 277 7.58 9.43 11.29
CA LEU A 277 7.21 10.75 10.75
C LEU A 277 8.06 11.90 11.30
N LYS A 278 8.64 11.73 12.48
CA LYS A 278 9.35 12.78 13.18
C LYS A 278 10.53 13.33 12.35
N GLY A 279 10.51 14.64 12.14
CA GLY A 279 11.58 15.32 11.42
C GLY A 279 11.50 15.28 9.88
N ARG A 280 10.55 14.54 9.30
CA ARG A 280 10.39 14.50 7.85
C ARG A 280 9.95 15.86 7.28
N PRO A 281 10.29 16.17 6.00
CA PRO A 281 10.12 17.49 5.42
C PRO A 281 8.72 18.10 5.58
N TYR A 282 7.67 17.32 5.32
CA TYR A 282 6.27 17.74 5.39
C TYR A 282 5.56 17.35 6.69
N ALA A 283 6.23 16.70 7.62
CA ALA A 283 5.67 16.43 8.94
C ALA A 283 5.47 17.74 9.73
N PRO A 284 4.49 17.77 10.66
CA PRO A 284 4.29 18.94 11.52
C PRO A 284 5.57 19.30 12.29
N LYS A 285 5.86 20.61 12.42
CA LYS A 285 7.09 21.10 13.06
C LYS A 285 6.77 21.89 14.32
N ALA A 286 7.71 21.91 15.26
CA ALA A 286 7.60 22.63 16.54
C ALA A 286 6.28 22.31 17.28
N GLY A 287 5.65 23.29 17.91
CA GLY A 287 4.40 23.07 18.68
C GLY A 287 3.22 22.46 17.93
N LYS A 288 3.26 22.41 16.60
CA LYS A 288 2.26 21.66 15.80
C LYS A 288 2.48 20.15 15.85
N TRP A 289 3.69 19.69 16.15
CA TRP A 289 3.99 18.27 16.29
C TRP A 289 3.25 17.66 17.49
N GLU A 290 3.35 18.31 18.65
CA GLU A 290 2.67 17.85 19.87
C GLU A 290 1.15 17.84 19.70
N GLN A 291 0.60 18.85 19.03
CA GLN A 291 -0.83 18.91 18.70
C GLN A 291 -1.24 17.77 17.75
N ALA A 292 -0.44 17.51 16.74
CA ALA A 292 -0.70 16.43 15.78
C ALA A 292 -0.65 15.05 16.48
N VAL A 293 0.39 14.78 17.28
CA VAL A 293 0.51 13.52 18.04
C VAL A 293 -0.67 13.36 19.01
N ALA A 294 -1.07 14.43 19.70
CA ALA A 294 -2.24 14.38 20.58
C ALA A 294 -3.52 14.00 19.81
N TYR A 295 -3.72 14.54 18.61
CA TYR A 295 -4.82 14.16 17.73
C TYR A 295 -4.68 12.72 17.22
N TRP A 296 -3.51 12.32 16.72
CA TRP A 296 -3.26 10.99 16.17
C TRP A 296 -3.54 9.87 17.19
N ARG A 297 -3.27 10.11 18.46
CA ARG A 297 -3.57 9.19 19.56
C ARG A 297 -5.07 8.99 19.81
N THR A 298 -5.93 9.82 19.24
CA THR A 298 -7.41 9.66 19.33
C THR A 298 -7.98 8.81 18.20
N LEU A 299 -7.18 8.51 17.18
CA LEU A 299 -7.63 7.82 15.97
C LEU A 299 -7.87 6.30 16.13
N PRO A 300 -7.07 5.54 16.91
CA PRO A 300 -7.31 4.11 17.05
C PRO A 300 -8.77 3.81 17.36
N SER A 301 -9.29 2.69 16.87
CA SER A 301 -10.66 2.24 17.09
C SER A 301 -10.98 2.20 18.57
N ASP A 302 -12.19 2.65 18.94
CA ASP A 302 -12.64 2.66 20.32
C ASP A 302 -12.80 1.24 20.85
N GLU A 303 -12.64 1.07 22.15
CA GLU A 303 -12.98 -0.19 22.81
C GLU A 303 -14.47 -0.49 22.59
N GLY A 304 -14.78 -1.72 22.17
CA GLY A 304 -16.14 -2.11 21.82
C GLY A 304 -16.61 -1.67 20.42
N ALA A 305 -15.73 -1.12 19.58
CA ALA A 305 -16.05 -0.89 18.18
C ALA A 305 -16.44 -2.20 17.48
N THR A 306 -17.44 -2.15 16.60
CA THR A 306 -17.99 -3.32 15.91
C THR A 306 -17.59 -3.30 14.44
N TYR A 307 -17.30 -4.49 13.90
CA TYR A 307 -16.93 -4.69 12.51
C TYR A 307 -17.98 -5.55 11.80
N ASP A 308 -18.22 -5.30 10.51
CA ASP A 308 -19.13 -6.11 9.70
C ASP A 308 -18.59 -7.51 9.45
N LYS A 309 -17.26 -7.68 9.50
CA LYS A 309 -16.58 -8.98 9.36
C LYS A 309 -15.27 -8.98 10.15
N GLU A 310 -14.99 -10.09 10.81
CA GLU A 310 -13.73 -10.30 11.51
C GLU A 310 -13.08 -11.59 11.06
N VAL A 311 -11.74 -11.58 10.96
CA VAL A 311 -10.89 -12.73 10.62
C VAL A 311 -9.71 -12.73 11.59
N VAL A 312 -9.38 -13.90 12.14
CA VAL A 312 -8.26 -14.07 13.08
C VAL A 312 -7.29 -15.12 12.55
N LEU A 313 -6.01 -14.77 12.52
CA LEU A 313 -4.90 -15.66 12.21
C LEU A 313 -3.95 -15.69 13.41
N LYS A 314 -3.29 -16.84 13.60
CA LYS A 314 -2.19 -16.97 14.54
C LYS A 314 -0.88 -16.75 13.81
N ALA A 315 -0.05 -15.89 14.35
CA ALA A 315 1.24 -15.56 13.74
C ALA A 315 2.18 -16.78 13.65
N GLU A 316 2.12 -17.66 14.64
CA GLU A 316 2.92 -18.89 14.71
C GLU A 316 2.59 -19.90 13.60
N ASP A 317 1.37 -19.85 13.04
CA ASP A 317 0.95 -20.72 11.94
C ASP A 317 1.42 -20.22 10.57
N ILE A 318 1.92 -18.97 10.50
CA ILE A 318 2.42 -18.38 9.26
C ILE A 318 3.89 -18.78 9.07
N VAL A 319 4.18 -19.33 7.92
CA VAL A 319 5.54 -19.69 7.46
C VAL A 319 5.84 -18.96 6.16
N PRO A 320 7.10 -18.92 5.67
CA PRO A 320 7.42 -18.29 4.39
C PRO A 320 6.50 -18.75 3.26
N GLN A 321 5.91 -17.79 2.53
CA GLN A 321 4.87 -17.99 1.53
C GLN A 321 5.39 -17.78 0.11
N VAL A 322 4.79 -18.50 -0.84
CA VAL A 322 5.05 -18.31 -2.28
C VAL A 322 3.77 -18.53 -3.08
N THR A 323 3.51 -17.70 -4.08
CA THR A 323 2.42 -17.96 -5.02
C THR A 323 2.84 -19.00 -6.06
N TRP A 324 1.98 -19.99 -6.29
CA TRP A 324 2.21 -21.04 -7.30
C TRP A 324 1.45 -20.80 -8.61
N GLY A 325 0.35 -20.02 -8.56
CA GLY A 325 -0.54 -19.81 -9.70
C GLY A 325 -0.50 -18.38 -10.24
N THR A 326 -1.59 -17.96 -10.87
CA THR A 326 -1.73 -16.69 -11.59
C THR A 326 -2.50 -15.62 -10.79
N SER A 327 -2.64 -15.83 -9.50
CA SER A 327 -3.35 -14.91 -8.59
C SER A 327 -2.65 -14.90 -7.22
N PRO A 328 -2.64 -13.78 -6.48
CA PRO A 328 -2.08 -13.74 -5.12
C PRO A 328 -2.76 -14.69 -4.12
N GLN A 329 -4.01 -15.12 -4.38
CA GLN A 329 -4.68 -16.15 -3.57
C GLN A 329 -4.18 -17.57 -3.82
N ASP A 330 -3.50 -17.79 -4.96
CA ASP A 330 -2.87 -19.08 -5.29
C ASP A 330 -1.53 -19.18 -4.56
N VAL A 331 -1.57 -19.15 -3.24
CA VAL A 331 -0.41 -19.09 -2.35
C VAL A 331 -0.35 -20.34 -1.48
N LEU A 332 0.87 -20.77 -1.19
CA LEU A 332 1.17 -21.90 -0.30
C LEU A 332 2.44 -21.62 0.52
N PRO A 333 2.61 -22.28 1.66
CA PRO A 333 3.92 -22.40 2.28
C PRO A 333 4.98 -22.87 1.28
N ILE A 334 6.19 -22.35 1.38
CA ILE A 334 7.33 -22.77 0.51
C ILE A 334 7.59 -24.29 0.59
N THR A 335 7.27 -24.91 1.71
CA THR A 335 7.36 -26.37 1.93
C THR A 335 6.21 -27.14 1.27
N GLY A 336 5.25 -26.44 0.66
CA GLY A 336 4.10 -27.05 0.00
C GLY A 336 4.46 -27.69 -1.35
N ILE A 337 3.44 -28.31 -1.93
CA ILE A 337 3.52 -28.96 -3.25
C ILE A 337 2.49 -28.33 -4.19
N VAL A 338 2.84 -28.29 -5.47
CA VAL A 338 1.96 -27.81 -6.54
C VAL A 338 0.65 -28.61 -6.54
N PRO A 339 -0.53 -27.95 -6.45
CA PRO A 339 -1.82 -28.62 -6.31
C PRO A 339 -2.14 -29.56 -7.47
N ASN A 340 -2.83 -30.66 -7.16
CA ASN A 340 -3.37 -31.55 -8.17
C ASN A 340 -4.84 -31.17 -8.46
N PRO A 341 -5.22 -30.81 -9.71
CA PRO A 341 -6.60 -30.49 -10.05
C PRO A 341 -7.58 -31.60 -9.72
N ALA A 342 -7.14 -32.87 -9.74
CA ALA A 342 -8.00 -34.03 -9.42
C ALA A 342 -8.52 -34.00 -7.96
N ASP A 343 -7.78 -33.35 -7.04
CA ASP A 343 -8.14 -33.24 -5.64
C ASP A 343 -9.15 -32.10 -5.37
N VAL A 344 -9.45 -31.28 -6.39
CA VAL A 344 -10.37 -30.14 -6.27
C VAL A 344 -11.79 -30.58 -6.63
N ALA A 345 -12.67 -30.62 -5.63
CA ALA A 345 -14.06 -31.13 -5.82
C ALA A 345 -14.91 -30.19 -6.69
N ASP A 346 -14.80 -28.86 -6.50
CA ASP A 346 -15.53 -27.87 -7.28
C ASP A 346 -14.99 -27.78 -8.72
N GLN A 347 -15.89 -27.99 -9.70
CA GLN A 347 -15.51 -28.03 -11.12
C GLN A 347 -14.98 -26.68 -11.63
N GLY A 348 -15.52 -25.54 -11.15
CA GLY A 348 -15.07 -24.22 -11.53
C GLY A 348 -13.65 -23.94 -11.01
N LYS A 349 -13.40 -24.23 -9.75
CA LYS A 349 -12.08 -24.11 -9.13
C LYS A 349 -11.08 -25.08 -9.77
N ARG A 350 -11.48 -26.31 -10.06
CA ARG A 350 -10.62 -27.28 -10.77
C ARG A 350 -10.12 -26.73 -12.10
N ARG A 351 -11.01 -26.20 -12.93
CA ARG A 351 -10.63 -25.56 -14.21
C ARG A 351 -9.72 -24.35 -14.03
N ALA A 352 -9.92 -23.56 -12.99
CA ALA A 352 -9.04 -22.44 -12.66
C ALA A 352 -7.61 -22.94 -12.31
N VAL A 353 -7.50 -24.00 -11.49
CA VAL A 353 -6.22 -24.64 -11.16
C VAL A 353 -5.54 -25.21 -12.42
N GLU A 354 -6.29 -25.94 -13.27
CA GLU A 354 -5.77 -26.49 -14.54
C GLU A 354 -5.18 -25.37 -15.42
N ARG A 355 -5.91 -24.27 -15.62
CA ARG A 355 -5.44 -23.13 -16.41
C ARG A 355 -4.22 -22.44 -15.80
N ALA A 356 -4.21 -22.24 -14.47
CA ALA A 356 -3.09 -21.66 -13.76
C ALA A 356 -1.81 -22.52 -13.91
N LEU A 357 -1.94 -23.84 -13.79
CA LEU A 357 -0.83 -24.77 -13.95
C LEU A 357 -0.30 -24.78 -15.39
N GLU A 358 -1.19 -24.75 -16.39
CA GLU A 358 -0.82 -24.67 -17.80
C GLU A 358 -0.03 -23.38 -18.08
N TYR A 359 -0.56 -22.20 -17.65
CA TYR A 359 0.13 -20.92 -17.83
C TYR A 359 1.47 -20.89 -17.11
N MET A 360 1.50 -21.30 -15.83
CA MET A 360 2.71 -21.34 -15.01
C MET A 360 3.68 -22.45 -15.42
N GLY A 361 3.26 -23.39 -16.28
CA GLY A 361 4.09 -24.53 -16.71
C GLY A 361 4.56 -25.36 -15.51
N LEU A 362 3.65 -25.64 -14.57
CA LEU A 362 3.92 -26.42 -13.38
C LEU A 362 3.27 -27.80 -13.48
N THR A 363 3.96 -28.82 -12.98
CA THR A 363 3.44 -30.17 -12.89
C THR A 363 2.83 -30.41 -11.51
N PRO A 364 1.58 -30.91 -11.42
CA PRO A 364 0.99 -31.30 -10.13
C PRO A 364 1.90 -32.20 -9.31
N GLY A 365 1.96 -32.01 -8.01
CA GLY A 365 2.77 -32.81 -7.09
C GLY A 365 4.25 -32.42 -7.02
N THR A 366 4.72 -31.41 -7.80
CA THR A 366 6.08 -30.90 -7.70
C THR A 366 6.26 -30.11 -6.39
N PRO A 367 7.27 -30.39 -5.56
CA PRO A 367 7.61 -29.53 -4.41
C PRO A 367 7.96 -28.11 -4.86
N LEU A 368 7.41 -27.08 -4.18
CA LEU A 368 7.63 -25.68 -4.58
C LEU A 368 9.10 -25.28 -4.53
N ASN A 369 9.85 -25.79 -3.56
CA ASN A 369 11.29 -25.55 -3.43
C ASN A 369 12.16 -26.23 -4.53
N GLN A 370 11.56 -26.94 -5.48
CA GLN A 370 12.23 -27.47 -6.67
C GLN A 370 11.93 -26.69 -7.95
N VAL A 371 11.06 -25.68 -7.87
CA VAL A 371 10.66 -24.86 -9.02
C VAL A 371 11.80 -23.91 -9.38
N LYS A 372 12.42 -24.12 -10.53
CA LYS A 372 13.53 -23.27 -11.04
C LYS A 372 13.05 -21.87 -11.38
N VAL A 373 13.93 -20.89 -11.27
CA VAL A 373 13.68 -19.50 -11.65
C VAL A 373 14.73 -19.06 -12.69
N ASP A 374 14.29 -18.21 -13.63
CA ASP A 374 15.15 -17.62 -14.65
C ASP A 374 15.54 -16.18 -14.28
N LYS A 375 14.64 -15.50 -13.57
CA LYS A 375 14.84 -14.11 -13.12
C LYS A 375 14.45 -13.92 -11.68
N VAL A 376 15.05 -12.91 -11.06
CA VAL A 376 14.68 -12.43 -9.73
C VAL A 376 14.53 -10.91 -9.78
N PHE A 377 13.41 -10.41 -9.24
CA PHE A 377 13.11 -8.99 -9.12
C PHE A 377 12.87 -8.60 -7.67
N ILE A 378 13.67 -7.66 -7.17
CA ILE A 378 13.50 -7.05 -5.85
C ILE A 378 13.27 -5.56 -6.04
N GLY A 379 12.12 -5.05 -5.59
CA GLY A 379 11.69 -3.66 -5.81
C GLY A 379 10.20 -3.51 -5.62
N SER A 380 9.60 -2.55 -6.36
CA SER A 380 8.17 -2.21 -6.28
C SER A 380 7.80 -1.35 -5.06
N CYS A 381 6.63 -0.71 -5.11
CA CYS A 381 6.05 -0.03 -3.94
C CYS A 381 5.79 -0.99 -2.76
N THR A 382 5.79 -2.28 -2.99
CA THR A 382 5.61 -3.30 -1.95
C THR A 382 6.88 -3.50 -1.13
N ASN A 383 8.03 -3.72 -1.80
CA ASN A 383 9.29 -4.12 -1.14
C ASN A 383 10.53 -3.48 -1.81
N GLY A 384 10.49 -2.19 -2.04
CA GLY A 384 11.62 -1.41 -2.56
C GLY A 384 12.17 -0.38 -1.55
N ARG A 385 11.89 -0.54 -0.25
CA ARG A 385 12.32 0.38 0.81
C ARG A 385 13.65 -0.07 1.41
N ILE A 386 14.29 0.82 2.17
CA ILE A 386 15.62 0.54 2.73
C ILE A 386 15.67 -0.73 3.60
N GLU A 387 14.63 -1.01 4.38
CA GLU A 387 14.56 -2.21 5.21
C GLU A 387 14.49 -3.48 4.37
N ASP A 388 13.73 -3.46 3.27
CA ASP A 388 13.65 -4.56 2.31
C ASP A 388 15.03 -4.87 1.70
N LEU A 389 15.78 -3.81 1.35
CA LEU A 389 17.14 -3.93 0.80
C LEU A 389 18.12 -4.46 1.85
N ARG A 390 18.03 -4.01 3.09
CA ARG A 390 18.86 -4.54 4.20
C ARG A 390 18.60 -6.02 4.44
N ALA A 391 17.32 -6.43 4.47
CA ALA A 391 16.95 -7.84 4.61
C ALA A 391 17.47 -8.69 3.45
N ALA A 392 17.32 -8.22 2.22
CA ALA A 392 17.87 -8.86 1.02
C ALA A 392 19.39 -8.95 1.07
N ALA A 393 20.10 -7.86 1.43
CA ALA A 393 21.56 -7.82 1.50
C ALA A 393 22.14 -8.80 2.55
N THR A 394 21.42 -8.99 3.65
CA THR A 394 21.82 -9.97 4.68
C THR A 394 21.93 -11.38 4.10
N VAL A 395 21.02 -11.75 3.21
CA VAL A 395 21.04 -13.05 2.53
C VAL A 395 22.06 -13.08 1.39
N ALA A 396 22.25 -12.00 0.65
CA ALA A 396 23.16 -11.92 -0.49
C ALA A 396 24.63 -11.95 -0.08
N ARG A 397 24.95 -11.45 1.11
CA ARG A 397 26.33 -11.28 1.59
C ARG A 397 27.13 -12.58 1.51
N GLY A 398 28.26 -12.54 0.77
CA GLY A 398 29.18 -13.68 0.60
C GLY A 398 28.65 -14.80 -0.30
N ARG A 399 27.50 -14.62 -0.92
CA ARG A 399 26.90 -15.56 -1.88
C ARG A 399 26.98 -15.00 -3.30
N LYS A 400 26.68 -15.85 -4.29
CA LYS A 400 26.62 -15.48 -5.70
C LYS A 400 25.27 -15.89 -6.29
N VAL A 401 24.76 -15.08 -7.19
CA VAL A 401 23.62 -15.44 -8.05
C VAL A 401 23.98 -16.71 -8.84
N ALA A 402 23.07 -17.68 -8.89
CA ALA A 402 23.25 -18.95 -9.57
C ALA A 402 23.43 -18.75 -11.08
N ASP A 403 24.21 -19.61 -11.69
CA ASP A 403 24.43 -19.60 -13.14
C ASP A 403 23.08 -19.70 -13.90
N GLY A 404 22.89 -18.82 -14.86
CA GLY A 404 21.67 -18.76 -15.68
C GLY A 404 20.51 -17.97 -15.06
N VAL A 405 20.66 -17.44 -13.85
CA VAL A 405 19.67 -16.53 -13.23
C VAL A 405 20.08 -15.08 -13.47
N TYR A 406 19.14 -14.27 -13.95
CA TYR A 406 19.30 -12.82 -13.97
C TYR A 406 18.57 -12.21 -12.77
N ALA A 407 19.30 -11.54 -11.90
CA ALA A 407 18.74 -10.95 -10.69
C ALA A 407 18.93 -9.43 -10.68
N MET A 408 17.88 -8.67 -10.38
CA MET A 408 17.92 -7.23 -10.35
C MET A 408 17.30 -6.66 -9.07
N ILE A 409 17.84 -5.52 -8.64
CA ILE A 409 17.37 -4.76 -7.50
C ILE A 409 17.08 -3.33 -7.93
N VAL A 410 15.86 -2.89 -7.65
CA VAL A 410 15.36 -1.56 -8.00
C VAL A 410 14.95 -0.85 -6.71
N PRO A 411 15.74 0.10 -6.21
CA PRO A 411 15.35 0.95 -5.08
C PRO A 411 14.06 1.70 -5.36
N GLY A 412 13.27 1.94 -4.32
CA GLY A 412 11.95 2.55 -4.49
C GLY A 412 11.98 4.06 -4.69
N SER A 413 13.06 4.74 -4.30
CA SER A 413 13.28 6.18 -4.50
C SER A 413 14.77 6.49 -4.60
N GLY A 414 15.10 7.69 -5.07
CA GLY A 414 16.48 8.17 -5.08
C GLY A 414 17.07 8.27 -3.67
N LEU A 415 16.29 8.69 -2.68
CA LEU A 415 16.74 8.73 -1.28
C LEU A 415 16.99 7.34 -0.70
N VAL A 416 16.16 6.34 -1.04
CA VAL A 416 16.43 4.93 -0.66
C VAL A 416 17.71 4.44 -1.33
N LYS A 417 17.92 4.79 -2.61
CA LYS A 417 19.14 4.41 -3.34
C LYS A 417 20.37 5.02 -2.69
N GLU A 418 20.37 6.34 -2.45
CA GLU A 418 21.46 7.06 -1.78
C GLU A 418 21.78 6.42 -0.41
N GLN A 419 20.76 6.21 0.42
CA GLN A 419 20.97 5.57 1.72
C GLN A 419 21.53 4.15 1.60
N ALA A 420 21.06 3.35 0.65
CA ALA A 420 21.55 2.00 0.42
C ALA A 420 23.04 2.01 -0.03
N GLU A 421 23.42 2.97 -0.87
CA GLU A 421 24.81 3.16 -1.31
C GLU A 421 25.71 3.66 -0.16
N GLU A 422 25.23 4.58 0.67
CA GLU A 422 25.94 5.01 1.89
C GLU A 422 26.18 3.85 2.88
N GLU A 423 25.23 2.93 2.98
CA GLU A 423 25.34 1.72 3.80
C GLU A 423 26.15 0.59 3.13
N GLY A 424 26.56 0.76 1.88
CA GLY A 424 27.33 -0.22 1.10
C GLY A 424 26.50 -1.45 0.68
N LEU A 425 25.17 -1.35 0.65
CA LEU A 425 24.30 -2.46 0.23
C LEU A 425 24.44 -2.75 -1.26
N ASP A 426 24.63 -1.72 -2.08
CA ASP A 426 24.86 -1.83 -3.51
C ASP A 426 26.14 -2.65 -3.83
N VAL A 427 27.19 -2.47 -3.02
CA VAL A 427 28.45 -3.25 -3.15
C VAL A 427 28.17 -4.73 -2.90
N ILE A 428 27.42 -5.05 -1.83
CA ILE A 428 27.05 -6.44 -1.51
C ILE A 428 26.30 -7.07 -2.69
N PHE A 429 25.31 -6.35 -3.24
CA PHE A 429 24.50 -6.84 -4.35
C PHE A 429 25.31 -7.02 -5.64
N LYS A 430 26.12 -6.04 -6.01
CA LYS A 430 27.01 -6.10 -7.19
C LYS A 430 28.03 -7.23 -7.05
N GLU A 431 28.64 -7.40 -5.87
CA GLU A 431 29.52 -8.52 -5.58
C GLU A 431 28.81 -9.87 -5.69
N ALA A 432 27.54 -9.95 -5.26
CA ALA A 432 26.75 -11.16 -5.41
C ALA A 432 26.30 -11.42 -6.86
N GLY A 433 26.40 -10.44 -7.77
CA GLY A 433 26.02 -10.56 -9.18
C GLY A 433 24.60 -10.06 -9.49
N PHE A 434 24.01 -9.26 -8.60
CA PHE A 434 22.77 -8.55 -8.89
C PHE A 434 23.02 -7.30 -9.73
N ASP A 435 22.10 -7.00 -10.63
CA ASP A 435 22.04 -5.74 -11.36
C ASP A 435 21.40 -4.66 -10.49
N TRP A 436 22.18 -3.65 -10.09
CA TRP A 436 21.75 -2.52 -9.26
C TRP A 436 21.24 -1.40 -10.15
N ARG A 437 19.98 -1.01 -9.96
CA ARG A 437 19.21 -0.20 -10.89
C ARG A 437 18.87 1.19 -10.34
N GLU A 438 18.37 2.07 -11.22
CA GLU A 438 17.80 3.36 -10.87
C GLU A 438 16.36 3.19 -10.34
N PRO A 439 15.87 4.14 -9.49
CA PRO A 439 14.56 4.05 -8.85
C PRO A 439 13.38 4.08 -9.82
N GLY A 440 12.35 3.26 -9.58
CA GLY A 440 11.12 3.24 -10.37
C GLY A 440 10.30 1.98 -10.16
N CYS A 441 9.12 1.91 -10.79
CA CYS A 441 8.25 0.73 -10.71
C CYS A 441 8.80 -0.50 -11.44
N SER A 442 9.61 -0.31 -12.51
CA SER A 442 10.32 -1.37 -13.21
C SER A 442 9.41 -2.55 -13.61
N MET A 443 9.87 -3.78 -13.35
CA MET A 443 9.12 -5.00 -13.65
C MET A 443 7.80 -5.15 -12.89
N CYS A 444 7.49 -4.33 -11.89
CA CYS A 444 6.21 -4.46 -11.17
C CYS A 444 5.00 -4.37 -12.12
N LEU A 445 5.07 -3.51 -13.13
CA LEU A 445 4.03 -3.33 -14.14
C LEU A 445 4.52 -3.58 -15.58
N ALA A 446 5.83 -3.64 -15.78
CA ALA A 446 6.47 -3.84 -17.09
C ALA A 446 6.06 -2.79 -18.15
N MET A 447 5.91 -1.53 -17.74
CA MET A 447 5.64 -0.40 -18.63
C MET A 447 6.92 0.22 -19.23
N ASN A 448 8.08 -0.19 -18.76
CA ASN A 448 9.39 0.17 -19.29
C ASN A 448 10.09 -1.03 -19.96
N ALA A 449 11.39 -0.94 -20.19
CA ALA A 449 12.17 -2.02 -20.80
C ALA A 449 12.33 -3.28 -19.90
N ASP A 450 12.09 -3.14 -18.59
CA ASP A 450 12.22 -4.23 -17.61
C ASP A 450 10.99 -5.13 -17.68
N LYS A 451 11.12 -6.28 -18.33
CA LYS A 451 10.02 -7.26 -18.49
C LYS A 451 10.53 -8.68 -18.67
N LEU A 452 9.63 -9.61 -18.42
CA LEU A 452 9.84 -11.03 -18.70
C LEU A 452 9.60 -11.33 -20.16
N SER A 453 10.39 -12.22 -20.73
CA SER A 453 10.11 -12.88 -22.00
C SER A 453 9.10 -14.01 -21.80
N PRO A 454 8.39 -14.43 -22.88
CA PRO A 454 7.43 -15.53 -22.78
C PRO A 454 8.10 -16.81 -22.26
N GLY A 455 7.50 -17.39 -21.21
CA GLY A 455 7.98 -18.60 -20.56
C GLY A 455 8.98 -18.38 -19.43
N GLU A 456 9.64 -17.22 -19.36
CA GLU A 456 10.54 -16.91 -18.24
C GLU A 456 9.79 -16.88 -16.91
N ARG A 457 10.46 -17.42 -15.89
CA ARG A 457 9.94 -17.53 -14.51
C ARG A 457 10.70 -16.62 -13.56
N CYS A 458 9.95 -15.81 -12.82
CA CYS A 458 10.51 -14.83 -11.90
C CYS A 458 10.05 -15.08 -10.45
N ALA A 459 11.01 -15.10 -9.51
CA ALA A 459 10.72 -14.86 -8.10
C ALA A 459 10.73 -13.34 -7.87
N SER A 460 9.61 -12.79 -7.41
CA SER A 460 9.37 -11.34 -7.43
C SER A 460 8.81 -10.83 -6.12
N THR A 461 9.30 -9.68 -5.67
CA THR A 461 8.75 -8.96 -4.53
C THR A 461 7.61 -8.00 -4.90
N SER A 462 7.16 -8.00 -6.15
CA SER A 462 5.99 -7.21 -6.57
C SER A 462 4.71 -7.66 -5.85
N ASN A 463 3.61 -6.98 -6.13
CA ASN A 463 2.32 -7.17 -5.44
C ASN A 463 1.35 -8.07 -6.23
N ARG A 464 1.52 -8.19 -7.54
CA ARG A 464 0.62 -8.92 -8.46
C ARG A 464 1.36 -9.89 -9.35
N ASN A 465 0.71 -11.01 -9.66
CA ASN A 465 1.25 -12.07 -10.52
C ASN A 465 0.24 -12.61 -11.54
N PHE A 466 -0.79 -11.83 -11.91
CA PHE A 466 -1.70 -12.29 -12.97
C PHE A 466 -0.99 -12.41 -14.32
N GLU A 467 -1.62 -13.16 -15.22
CA GLU A 467 -1.09 -13.45 -16.55
C GLU A 467 -0.63 -12.17 -17.28
N GLY A 468 0.63 -12.13 -17.69
CA GLY A 468 1.21 -11.01 -18.42
C GLY A 468 1.63 -9.80 -17.59
N ARG A 469 1.45 -9.79 -16.26
CA ARG A 469 1.74 -8.62 -15.40
C ARG A 469 3.18 -8.10 -15.52
N GLN A 470 4.16 -8.97 -15.53
CA GLN A 470 5.58 -8.63 -15.67
C GLN A 470 6.11 -8.85 -17.10
N GLY A 471 5.25 -8.97 -18.08
CA GLY A 471 5.56 -9.24 -19.48
C GLY A 471 4.68 -10.35 -20.03
N ARG A 472 4.33 -10.26 -21.31
CA ARG A 472 3.45 -11.23 -21.99
C ARG A 472 4.03 -12.66 -21.90
N GLY A 473 3.26 -13.58 -21.31
CA GLY A 473 3.68 -14.98 -21.11
C GLY A 473 4.72 -15.20 -20.01
N GLY A 474 5.07 -14.15 -19.27
CA GLY A 474 5.94 -14.23 -18.09
C GLY A 474 5.23 -14.91 -16.91
N ARG A 475 5.99 -15.67 -16.13
CA ARG A 475 5.52 -16.49 -15.00
C ARG A 475 6.07 -15.95 -13.70
N THR A 476 5.21 -15.38 -12.85
CA THR A 476 5.64 -14.69 -11.63
C THR A 476 5.22 -15.42 -10.37
N HIS A 477 6.16 -15.63 -9.47
CA HIS A 477 5.95 -16.10 -8.10
C HIS A 477 6.20 -14.95 -7.14
N LEU A 478 5.20 -14.58 -6.34
CA LEU A 478 5.35 -13.56 -5.30
C LEU A 478 6.03 -14.19 -4.08
N VAL A 479 7.09 -13.52 -3.62
CA VAL A 479 7.89 -13.93 -2.46
C VAL A 479 8.35 -12.71 -1.66
N SER A 480 8.87 -12.94 -0.45
CA SER A 480 9.52 -11.88 0.35
C SER A 480 10.90 -11.53 -0.21
N PRO A 481 11.49 -10.35 0.13
CA PRO A 481 12.83 -9.95 -0.32
C PRO A 481 13.91 -10.99 0.00
N ALA A 482 13.91 -11.55 1.19
CA ALA A 482 14.85 -12.57 1.61
C ALA A 482 14.71 -13.86 0.78
N MET A 483 13.46 -14.30 0.52
CA MET A 483 13.20 -15.46 -0.32
C MET A 483 13.53 -15.20 -1.80
N ALA A 484 13.39 -13.96 -2.28
CA ALA A 484 13.81 -13.60 -3.64
C ALA A 484 15.34 -13.76 -3.80
N VAL A 485 16.12 -13.28 -2.82
CA VAL A 485 17.58 -13.51 -2.82
C VAL A 485 17.90 -14.99 -2.69
N ALA A 486 17.21 -15.72 -1.81
CA ALA A 486 17.39 -17.17 -1.69
C ALA A 486 17.20 -17.86 -3.05
N ALA A 487 16.14 -17.50 -3.77
CA ALA A 487 15.90 -18.03 -5.11
C ALA A 487 16.99 -17.62 -6.13
N ALA A 488 17.51 -16.38 -6.02
CA ALA A 488 18.61 -15.93 -6.90
C ALA A 488 19.88 -16.74 -6.72
N VAL A 489 20.25 -17.05 -5.47
CA VAL A 489 21.52 -17.74 -5.19
C VAL A 489 21.45 -19.26 -5.37
N THR A 490 20.25 -19.85 -5.34
CA THR A 490 20.06 -21.31 -5.51
C THR A 490 19.57 -21.69 -6.91
N GLY A 491 19.01 -20.76 -7.67
CA GLY A 491 18.42 -21.01 -8.99
C GLY A 491 17.01 -21.60 -8.96
N HIS A 492 16.39 -21.73 -7.79
CA HIS A 492 15.02 -22.23 -7.60
C HIS A 492 14.37 -21.58 -6.39
N LEU A 493 13.04 -21.66 -6.28
CA LEU A 493 12.32 -21.21 -5.09
C LEU A 493 12.89 -21.93 -3.86
N THR A 494 13.26 -21.18 -2.82
CA THR A 494 14.01 -21.73 -1.68
C THR A 494 13.47 -21.20 -0.37
N ASP A 495 13.37 -22.06 0.62
CA ASP A 495 13.07 -21.67 1.99
C ASP A 495 14.25 -20.92 2.60
N ILE A 496 14.05 -19.65 2.95
CA ILE A 496 15.10 -18.83 3.54
C ILE A 496 15.71 -19.46 4.81
N ARG A 497 14.93 -20.25 5.53
CA ARG A 497 15.35 -20.93 6.76
C ARG A 497 16.43 -22.00 6.50
N GLU A 498 16.55 -22.49 5.27
CA GLU A 498 17.57 -23.43 4.86
C GLU A 498 18.94 -22.77 4.54
N LEU A 499 18.95 -21.43 4.40
CA LEU A 499 20.16 -20.65 4.12
C LEU A 499 20.71 -19.89 5.33
N ALA A 500 20.02 -19.96 6.46
CA ALA A 500 20.38 -19.27 7.70
C ALA A 500 21.58 -19.91 8.40
#